data_8bcfe8f0871d506d9acd84b27efb0e26
#
_entry.id   8bcfe8f0871d506d9acd84b27efb0e26
#
_cell.length_a   1.000
_cell.length_b   1.000
_cell.length_c   1.000
_cell.angle_alpha   90.00
_cell.angle_beta   90.00
_cell.angle_gamma   90.00
#
_symmetry.space_group_name_H-M   'P 1'
#
loop_
_entity.id
_entity.type
_entity.pdbx_description
1 polymer ?
#
loop_
_entity_poly.entity_id
_entity_poly.type
_entity_poly.pdbx_seq_one_letter_code
_entity_poly.pdbx_strand_id
1 'polypeptide(L)'
;MMKDVGNAKVLLSKQLKNSENILTMLLGKDYEDKYEDIEEEIGKHIFDCLFIEGAEHILTEKGTYIFYDIDCPIIHANVKNIRITLDILCDRNMLRNFSDLPKEIVKEYSGNRVDKLASMIDEVLVGDKKIALKPGIGALTLEAVRVYNLPRYYGKSFIFTVPNFR
;
A
#
# COMPACT_ATOMS: atom_id res chain seq x y z
N MET A 1 14.91 12.26 -14.22
CA MET A 1 13.44 11.96 -14.24
C MET A 1 13.14 10.49 -13.99
N MET A 2 13.49 9.58 -14.88
CA MET A 2 13.25 8.14 -14.66
C MET A 2 13.93 7.59 -13.41
N LYS A 3 15.16 8.06 -13.12
CA LYS A 3 15.86 7.74 -11.88
C LYS A 3 15.11 8.21 -10.63
N ASP A 4 14.43 9.35 -10.70
CA ASP A 4 13.68 9.89 -9.56
C ASP A 4 12.41 9.08 -9.27
N VAL A 5 11.72 8.62 -10.31
CA VAL A 5 10.58 7.70 -10.18
C VAL A 5 11.03 6.37 -9.56
N GLY A 6 12.15 5.81 -10.04
CA GLY A 6 12.73 4.60 -9.47
C GLY A 6 13.13 4.76 -8.00
N ASN A 7 13.77 5.88 -7.64
CA ASN A 7 14.12 6.18 -6.26
C ASN A 7 12.88 6.34 -5.37
N ALA A 8 11.82 7.00 -5.85
CA ALA A 8 10.57 7.13 -5.14
C ALA A 8 9.91 5.76 -4.89
N LYS A 9 9.95 4.88 -5.89
CA LYS A 9 9.45 3.50 -5.78
C LYS A 9 10.19 2.70 -4.70
N VAL A 10 11.51 2.80 -4.66
CA VAL A 10 12.34 2.15 -3.62
C VAL A 10 12.01 2.70 -2.23
N LEU A 11 11.84 4.01 -2.08
CA LEU A 11 11.46 4.62 -0.81
C LEU A 11 10.08 4.16 -0.35
N LEU A 12 9.09 4.15 -1.23
CA LEU A 12 7.74 3.67 -0.92
C LEU A 12 7.77 2.21 -0.47
N SER A 13 8.46 1.34 -1.22
CA SER A 13 8.65 -0.06 -0.85
C SER A 13 9.24 -0.19 0.55
N LYS A 14 10.30 0.54 0.84
CA LYS A 14 10.96 0.53 2.15
C LYS A 14 10.02 0.98 3.26
N GLN A 15 9.22 2.01 3.06
CA GLN A 15 8.28 2.49 4.07
C GLN A 15 7.18 1.48 4.35
N LEU A 16 6.61 0.87 3.33
CA LEU A 16 5.58 -0.18 3.49
C LEU A 16 6.15 -1.40 4.23
N LYS A 17 7.33 -1.86 3.87
CA LYS A 17 7.99 -3.04 4.45
C LYS A 17 8.56 -2.82 5.86
N ASN A 18 8.80 -1.59 6.26
CA ASN A 18 9.31 -1.24 7.60
C ASN A 18 8.20 -0.90 8.60
N SER A 19 6.94 -0.87 8.19
CA SER A 19 5.82 -0.63 9.09
C SER A 19 5.37 -1.93 9.74
N GLU A 20 5.61 -2.08 11.03
CA GLU A 20 5.18 -3.24 11.81
C GLU A 20 3.66 -3.47 11.73
N ASN A 21 2.87 -2.39 11.80
CA ASN A 21 1.42 -2.47 11.70
C ASN A 21 0.96 -3.00 10.34
N ILE A 22 1.57 -2.53 9.25
CA ILE A 22 1.28 -3.02 7.89
C ILE A 22 1.65 -4.49 7.77
N LEU A 23 2.83 -4.89 8.23
CA LEU A 23 3.26 -6.29 8.18
C LEU A 23 2.35 -7.19 9.02
N THR A 24 1.96 -6.76 10.21
CA THR A 24 1.01 -7.50 11.05
C THR A 24 -0.36 -7.65 10.35
N MET A 25 -0.81 -6.63 9.64
CA MET A 25 -2.06 -6.70 8.87
C MET A 25 -1.99 -7.70 7.71
N LEU A 26 -0.84 -7.79 7.05
CA LEU A 26 -0.63 -8.68 5.90
C LEU A 26 -0.34 -10.13 6.31
N LEU A 27 0.50 -10.32 7.31
CA LEU A 27 1.07 -11.62 7.69
C LEU A 27 0.43 -12.23 8.96
N GLY A 28 -0.35 -11.43 9.70
CA GLY A 28 -0.94 -11.81 10.98
C GLY A 28 -0.04 -11.49 12.18
N LYS A 29 -0.61 -11.64 13.38
CA LYS A 29 0.14 -11.52 14.62
C LYS A 29 1.21 -12.63 14.68
N ASP A 30 2.27 -12.36 15.39
CA ASP A 30 3.37 -13.29 15.63
C ASP A 30 4.05 -13.79 14.32
N TYR A 31 3.99 -12.97 13.24
CA TYR A 31 4.55 -13.33 11.94
C TYR A 31 6.06 -13.58 12.00
N GLU A 32 6.79 -12.91 12.91
CA GLU A 32 8.23 -13.09 13.10
C GLU A 32 8.57 -14.51 13.59
N ASP A 33 7.71 -15.10 14.42
CA ASP A 33 7.88 -16.45 14.92
C ASP A 33 7.31 -17.52 13.97
N LYS A 34 6.42 -17.12 13.08
CA LYS A 34 5.68 -18.03 12.20
C LYS A 34 6.41 -18.36 10.91
N TYR A 35 7.17 -17.41 10.37
CA TYR A 35 7.84 -17.54 9.07
C TYR A 35 9.36 -17.56 9.23
N GLU A 36 10.03 -18.50 8.55
CA GLU A 36 11.49 -18.59 8.53
C GLU A 36 12.11 -17.48 7.68
N ASP A 37 11.48 -17.15 6.54
CA ASP A 37 11.91 -16.07 5.64
C ASP A 37 10.79 -15.03 5.50
N ILE A 38 10.87 -13.99 6.33
CA ILE A 38 9.89 -12.90 6.35
C ILE A 38 9.93 -12.10 5.05
N GLU A 39 11.10 -11.91 4.44
CA GLU A 39 11.22 -11.16 3.18
C GLU A 39 10.52 -11.90 2.04
N GLU A 40 10.62 -13.22 1.98
CA GLU A 40 9.88 -14.02 1.00
C GLU A 40 8.37 -13.89 1.20
N GLU A 41 7.90 -13.96 2.45
CA GLU A 41 6.47 -13.80 2.76
C GLU A 41 5.95 -12.40 2.43
N ILE A 42 6.71 -11.35 2.73
CA ILE A 42 6.37 -9.97 2.33
C ILE A 42 6.22 -9.88 0.81
N GLY A 43 7.11 -10.51 0.05
CA GLY A 43 7.06 -10.54 -1.41
C GLY A 43 5.82 -11.19 -2.02
N LYS A 44 5.11 -12.01 -1.25
CA LYS A 44 3.82 -12.60 -1.65
C LYS A 44 2.62 -11.68 -1.44
N HIS A 45 2.79 -10.58 -0.71
CA HIS A 45 1.72 -9.68 -0.31
C HIS A 45 1.91 -8.23 -0.77
N ILE A 46 3.13 -7.82 -1.11
CA ILE A 46 3.43 -6.47 -1.58
C ILE A 46 4.08 -6.56 -2.96
N PHE A 47 3.43 -5.96 -3.96
CA PHE A 47 3.84 -6.00 -5.37
C PHE A 47 4.12 -4.59 -5.88
N ASP A 48 5.24 -4.42 -6.58
CA ASP A 48 5.65 -3.16 -7.20
C ASP A 48 5.10 -2.96 -8.63
N CYS A 49 3.88 -3.40 -8.82
CA CYS A 49 3.09 -3.22 -10.03
C CYS A 49 1.62 -3.02 -9.65
N LEU A 50 0.83 -2.45 -10.55
CA LEU A 50 -0.61 -2.34 -10.33
C LEU A 50 -1.31 -3.68 -10.52
N PHE A 51 -2.40 -3.85 -9.77
CA PHE A 51 -3.29 -4.98 -9.95
C PHE A 51 -4.02 -4.90 -11.30
N ILE A 52 -4.11 -6.03 -11.99
CA ILE A 52 -4.83 -6.17 -13.24
C ILE A 52 -6.02 -7.10 -13.00
N GLU A 53 -7.23 -6.61 -13.25
CA GLU A 53 -8.44 -7.42 -13.19
C GLU A 53 -8.33 -8.63 -14.15
N GLY A 54 -8.72 -9.79 -13.66
CA GLY A 54 -8.56 -11.06 -14.40
C GLY A 54 -7.24 -11.79 -14.10
N ALA A 55 -6.30 -11.17 -13.40
CA ALA A 55 -5.05 -11.77 -12.97
C ALA A 55 -5.10 -12.32 -11.54
N GLU A 56 -6.30 -12.53 -10.98
CA GLU A 56 -6.49 -13.03 -9.61
C GLU A 56 -5.87 -14.39 -9.35
N HIS A 57 -5.63 -15.16 -10.41
CA HIS A 57 -5.01 -16.49 -10.33
C HIS A 57 -3.55 -16.43 -9.82
N ILE A 58 -2.88 -15.29 -9.89
CA ILE A 58 -1.52 -15.11 -9.30
C ILE A 58 -1.59 -15.02 -7.78
N LEU A 59 -2.75 -14.72 -7.21
CA LEU A 59 -2.99 -14.63 -5.79
C LEU A 59 -3.47 -16.01 -5.28
N THR A 60 -2.54 -16.89 -4.98
CA THR A 60 -2.83 -18.30 -4.68
C THR A 60 -3.33 -18.54 -3.25
N GLU A 61 -3.07 -17.62 -2.34
CA GLU A 61 -3.40 -17.73 -0.91
C GLU A 61 -4.55 -16.80 -0.52
N LYS A 62 -5.28 -17.20 0.53
CA LYS A 62 -6.19 -16.29 1.21
C LYS A 62 -5.36 -15.22 1.90
N GLY A 63 -5.62 -13.95 1.61
CA GLY A 63 -4.80 -12.90 2.19
C GLY A 63 -5.26 -11.50 1.84
N THR A 64 -4.46 -10.57 2.29
CA THR A 64 -4.54 -9.15 1.97
C THR A 64 -3.28 -8.77 1.20
N TYR A 65 -3.43 -7.98 0.16
CA TYR A 65 -2.38 -7.66 -0.80
C TYR A 65 -2.32 -6.17 -1.06
N ILE A 66 -1.10 -5.67 -1.25
CA ILE A 66 -0.83 -4.29 -1.68
C ILE A 66 -0.12 -4.35 -3.03
N PHE A 67 -0.67 -3.62 -3.99
CA PHE A 67 -0.04 -3.34 -5.28
C PHE A 67 0.22 -1.85 -5.36
N TYR A 68 1.35 -1.43 -5.87
CA TYR A 68 1.65 -0.01 -6.04
C TYR A 68 2.44 0.26 -7.30
N ASP A 69 2.26 1.45 -7.83
CA ASP A 69 3.10 1.99 -8.88
C ASP A 69 3.21 3.51 -8.77
N ILE A 70 4.25 4.05 -9.36
CA ILE A 70 4.53 5.47 -9.39
C ILE A 70 4.73 5.89 -10.84
N ASP A 71 3.96 6.85 -11.29
CA ASP A 71 4.12 7.45 -12.60
C ASP A 71 4.21 8.99 -12.52
N CYS A 72 4.49 9.60 -13.66
CA CYS A 72 4.57 11.05 -13.80
C CYS A 72 3.70 11.47 -14.99
N PRO A 73 2.37 11.61 -14.78
CA PRO A 73 1.41 11.82 -15.87
C PRO A 73 1.54 13.20 -16.53
N ILE A 74 2.08 14.20 -15.84
CA ILE A 74 2.23 15.55 -16.36
C ILE A 74 3.68 15.98 -16.24
N ILE A 75 4.29 16.25 -17.39
CA ILE A 75 5.64 16.79 -17.50
C ILE A 75 5.56 18.09 -18.30
N HIS A 76 5.70 19.21 -17.60
CA HIS A 76 5.96 20.52 -18.21
C HIS A 76 7.40 20.94 -17.91
N ALA A 77 7.93 21.86 -18.67
CA ALA A 77 9.34 22.28 -18.58
C ALA A 77 9.84 22.56 -17.15
N ASN A 78 8.94 23.03 -16.27
CA ASN A 78 9.28 23.42 -14.90
C ASN A 78 8.39 22.76 -13.81
N VAL A 79 7.45 21.90 -14.19
CA VAL A 79 6.51 21.26 -13.25
C VAL A 79 6.36 19.80 -13.58
N LYS A 80 6.61 18.95 -12.60
CA LYS A 80 6.39 17.51 -12.66
C LYS A 80 5.43 17.12 -11.55
N ASN A 81 4.37 16.42 -11.89
CA ASN A 81 3.50 15.82 -10.89
C ASN A 81 3.78 14.33 -10.83
N ILE A 82 4.12 13.83 -9.67
CA ILE A 82 4.21 12.39 -9.42
C ILE A 82 2.86 11.91 -8.94
N ARG A 83 2.41 10.79 -9.48
CA ARG A 83 1.23 10.07 -9.02
C ARG A 83 1.63 8.73 -8.44
N ILE A 84 1.17 8.46 -7.23
CA ILE A 84 1.31 7.18 -6.55
C ILE A 84 -0.06 6.50 -6.56
N THR A 85 -0.14 5.31 -7.12
CA THR A 85 -1.35 4.48 -7.09
C THR A 85 -1.09 3.28 -6.18
N LEU A 86 -1.97 3.07 -5.22
CA LEU A 86 -1.95 1.96 -4.29
C LEU A 86 -3.27 1.19 -4.39
N ASP A 87 -3.20 -0.07 -4.75
CA ASP A 87 -4.33 -0.98 -4.77
C ASP A 87 -4.24 -1.93 -3.58
N ILE A 88 -5.28 -1.99 -2.77
CA ILE A 88 -5.39 -2.92 -1.66
C ILE A 88 -6.48 -3.92 -1.99
N LEU A 89 -6.15 -5.20 -1.98
CA LEU A 89 -7.10 -6.30 -2.18
C LEU A 89 -7.11 -7.20 -0.95
N CYS A 90 -8.30 -7.69 -0.58
CA CYS A 90 -8.48 -8.64 0.49
C CYS A 90 -9.44 -9.74 0.07
N ASP A 91 -9.10 -10.99 0.38
CA ASP A 91 -10.03 -12.12 0.24
C ASP A 91 -11.29 -11.84 1.06
N ARG A 92 -12.48 -12.00 0.46
CA ARG A 92 -13.76 -11.68 1.09
C ARG A 92 -14.01 -12.43 2.37
N ASN A 93 -13.48 -13.66 2.50
CA ASN A 93 -13.62 -14.45 3.71
C ASN A 93 -12.81 -13.90 4.88
N MET A 94 -11.79 -13.07 4.62
CA MET A 94 -10.96 -12.43 5.63
C MET A 94 -11.38 -10.98 5.92
N LEU A 95 -12.21 -10.39 5.09
CA LEU A 95 -12.49 -8.96 5.11
C LEU A 95 -12.95 -8.42 6.47
N ARG A 96 -13.74 -9.20 7.21
CA ARG A 96 -14.25 -8.87 8.56
C ARG A 96 -13.81 -9.87 9.63
N ASN A 97 -12.90 -10.77 9.30
CA ASN A 97 -12.32 -11.70 10.26
C ASN A 97 -10.97 -11.13 10.75
N PHE A 98 -10.87 -10.82 12.02
CA PHE A 98 -9.71 -10.23 12.66
C PHE A 98 -9.05 -11.15 13.69
N SER A 99 -9.34 -12.44 13.65
CA SER A 99 -8.84 -13.42 14.64
C SER A 99 -7.31 -13.58 14.64
N ASP A 100 -6.69 -13.28 13.50
CA ASP A 100 -5.24 -13.30 13.29
C ASP A 100 -4.54 -11.98 13.63
N LEU A 101 -5.29 -10.99 14.13
CA LEU A 101 -4.78 -9.65 14.45
C LEU A 101 -4.76 -9.39 15.96
N PRO A 102 -3.81 -8.56 16.45
CA PRO A 102 -3.84 -8.05 17.81
C PRO A 102 -5.11 -7.22 18.08
N LYS A 103 -5.66 -7.33 19.28
CA LYS A 103 -6.86 -6.59 19.68
C LYS A 103 -6.67 -5.07 19.63
N GLU A 104 -5.47 -4.60 19.88
CA GLU A 104 -5.08 -3.20 19.85
C GLU A 104 -5.26 -2.62 18.43
N ILE A 105 -4.76 -3.32 17.41
CA ILE A 105 -4.93 -2.94 16.00
C ILE A 105 -6.41 -2.92 15.61
N VAL A 106 -7.17 -3.94 16.02
CA VAL A 106 -8.61 -4.01 15.70
C VAL A 106 -9.38 -2.84 16.30
N LYS A 107 -8.99 -2.35 17.48
CA LYS A 107 -9.63 -1.21 18.14
C LYS A 107 -9.18 0.14 17.59
N GLU A 108 -7.90 0.28 17.26
CA GLU A 108 -7.30 1.53 16.81
C GLU A 108 -7.81 1.96 15.43
N TYR A 109 -7.98 0.99 14.53
CA TYR A 109 -8.37 1.25 13.14
C TYR A 109 -9.81 0.80 12.88
N SER A 110 -10.61 1.68 12.26
CA SER A 110 -12.01 1.41 11.95
C SER A 110 -12.23 0.69 10.62
N GLY A 111 -13.40 0.12 10.44
CA GLY A 111 -13.84 -0.47 9.18
C GLY A 111 -13.39 -1.92 8.98
N ASN A 112 -13.45 -2.37 7.73
CA ASN A 112 -12.99 -3.69 7.34
C ASN A 112 -11.45 -3.75 7.20
N ARG A 113 -10.92 -4.90 6.82
CA ARG A 113 -9.47 -5.12 6.71
C ARG A 113 -8.81 -4.16 5.69
N VAL A 114 -9.47 -3.87 4.59
CA VAL A 114 -9.01 -2.91 3.57
C VAL A 114 -8.98 -1.49 4.12
N ASP A 115 -10.02 -1.08 4.86
CA ASP A 115 -10.10 0.25 5.48
C ASP A 115 -9.03 0.45 6.55
N LYS A 116 -8.79 -0.58 7.37
CA LYS A 116 -7.74 -0.55 8.41
C LYS A 116 -6.35 -0.42 7.78
N LEU A 117 -6.07 -1.22 6.75
CA LEU A 117 -4.79 -1.17 6.04
C LEU A 117 -4.59 0.16 5.32
N ALA A 118 -5.64 0.71 4.71
CA ALA A 118 -5.60 2.03 4.08
C ALA A 118 -5.25 3.13 5.10
N SER A 119 -5.82 3.08 6.30
CA SER A 119 -5.49 4.03 7.37
C SER A 119 -4.04 3.92 7.82
N MET A 120 -3.50 2.70 7.94
CA MET A 120 -2.09 2.48 8.27
C MET A 120 -1.15 3.02 7.19
N ILE A 121 -1.50 2.82 5.93
CA ILE A 121 -0.73 3.34 4.79
C ILE A 121 -0.78 4.87 4.77
N ASP A 122 -1.94 5.47 5.02
CA ASP A 122 -2.09 6.92 5.12
C ASP A 122 -1.21 7.50 6.23
N GLU A 123 -1.16 6.89 7.39
CA GLU A 123 -0.25 7.30 8.48
C GLU A 123 1.22 7.23 8.08
N VAL A 124 1.62 6.19 7.35
CA VAL A 124 2.99 6.02 6.88
C VAL A 124 3.34 7.04 5.78
N LEU A 125 2.40 7.32 4.87
CA LEU A 125 2.64 8.22 3.73
C LEU A 125 2.45 9.70 4.07
N VAL A 126 1.46 10.05 4.87
CA VAL A 126 1.03 11.44 5.11
C VAL A 126 1.27 11.87 6.55
N GLY A 127 1.10 10.97 7.52
CA GLY A 127 1.11 11.28 8.95
C GLY A 127 2.46 11.61 9.55
N ASP A 128 3.52 11.07 9.01
CA ASP A 128 4.88 11.41 9.41
C ASP A 128 5.52 12.27 8.31
N LYS A 129 5.84 13.53 8.62
CA LYS A 129 6.64 14.42 7.78
C LYS A 129 7.99 13.82 7.31
N LYS A 130 8.22 12.55 7.60
CA LYS A 130 9.41 11.76 7.26
C LYS A 130 9.42 11.19 5.83
N ILE A 131 8.28 11.15 5.14
CA ILE A 131 8.30 11.07 3.68
C ILE A 131 8.38 12.50 3.11
N ALA A 132 9.28 13.26 3.58
CA ALA A 132 9.97 14.20 2.73
C ALA A 132 10.74 13.32 1.73
N LEU A 133 10.08 12.90 0.65
CA LEU A 133 10.75 12.51 -0.58
C LEU A 133 11.67 13.69 -0.89
N LYS A 134 12.89 13.74 -0.41
CA LYS A 134 13.89 14.83 -0.52
C LYS A 134 13.38 16.28 -0.35
N PRO A 135 14.17 17.22 0.15
CA PRO A 135 13.78 18.63 0.23
C PRO A 135 13.31 19.12 -1.14
N GLY A 136 12.09 19.62 -1.23
CA GLY A 136 11.50 20.14 -2.47
C GLY A 136 10.28 19.39 -3.00
N ILE A 137 9.81 18.35 -2.33
CA ILE A 137 8.57 17.65 -2.69
C ILE A 137 7.40 18.23 -1.91
N GLY A 138 6.37 18.62 -2.64
CA GLY A 138 5.10 19.06 -2.06
C GLY A 138 4.44 17.96 -1.23
N ALA A 139 3.50 18.32 -0.39
CA ALA A 139 2.73 17.36 0.42
C ALA A 139 1.97 16.40 -0.49
N LEU A 140 1.97 15.11 -0.10
CA LEU A 140 1.14 14.09 -0.73
C LEU A 140 -0.34 14.44 -0.51
N THR A 141 -1.11 14.45 -1.59
CA THR A 141 -2.55 14.70 -1.56
C THR A 141 -3.29 13.50 -2.11
N LEU A 142 -4.25 12.97 -1.34
CA LEU A 142 -5.16 11.94 -1.82
C LEU A 142 -6.16 12.57 -2.79
N GLU A 143 -6.14 12.16 -4.05
CA GLU A 143 -7.02 12.70 -5.09
C GLU A 143 -8.27 11.86 -5.36
N ALA A 144 -8.13 10.53 -5.28
CA ALA A 144 -9.23 9.64 -5.60
C ALA A 144 -9.16 8.32 -4.82
N VAL A 145 -10.34 7.79 -4.55
CA VAL A 145 -10.52 6.42 -4.05
C VAL A 145 -11.50 5.70 -4.97
N ARG A 146 -11.13 4.52 -5.44
CA ARG A 146 -11.98 3.66 -6.25
C ARG A 146 -12.18 2.32 -5.54
N VAL A 147 -13.30 1.67 -5.77
CA VAL A 147 -13.62 0.37 -5.18
C VAL A 147 -13.45 -0.73 -6.22
N TYR A 148 -12.75 -1.81 -5.85
CA TYR A 148 -12.74 -3.09 -6.55
C TYR A 148 -13.74 -4.03 -5.92
N ASN A 149 -14.65 -4.58 -6.69
CA ASN A 149 -15.68 -5.49 -6.24
C ASN A 149 -15.67 -6.76 -7.09
N LEU A 150 -14.67 -7.59 -6.86
CA LEU A 150 -14.45 -8.85 -7.58
C LEU A 150 -15.13 -10.02 -6.88
N PRO A 151 -15.40 -11.14 -7.57
CA PRO A 151 -16.09 -12.29 -6.96
C PRO A 151 -15.44 -12.81 -5.68
N ARG A 152 -14.12 -12.95 -5.67
CA ARG A 152 -13.35 -13.48 -4.53
C ARG A 152 -12.74 -12.38 -3.67
N TYR A 153 -12.41 -11.23 -4.23
CA TYR A 153 -11.69 -10.15 -3.58
C TYR A 153 -12.55 -8.89 -3.48
N TYR A 154 -12.34 -8.17 -2.40
CA TYR A 154 -12.77 -6.80 -2.23
C TYR A 154 -11.53 -5.92 -2.09
N GLY A 155 -11.58 -4.73 -2.65
CA GLY A 155 -10.44 -3.83 -2.55
C GLY A 155 -10.76 -2.39 -2.82
N LYS A 156 -9.75 -1.55 -2.64
CA LYS A 156 -9.77 -0.13 -2.96
C LYS A 156 -8.47 0.29 -3.62
N SER A 157 -8.59 1.19 -4.57
CA SER A 157 -7.48 1.90 -5.20
C SER A 157 -7.41 3.32 -4.65
N PHE A 158 -6.24 3.72 -4.18
CA PHE A 158 -5.95 5.04 -3.66
C PHE A 158 -4.97 5.74 -4.60
N ILE A 159 -5.32 6.93 -5.04
CA ILE A 159 -4.49 7.73 -5.94
C ILE A 159 -4.05 8.98 -5.20
N PHE A 160 -2.73 9.07 -5.00
CA PHE A 160 -2.08 10.24 -4.40
C PHE A 160 -1.28 11.00 -5.45
N THR A 161 -1.24 12.30 -5.33
CA THR A 161 -0.35 13.14 -6.13
C THR A 161 0.58 13.97 -5.28
N VAL A 162 1.74 14.22 -5.86
CA VAL A 162 2.72 15.18 -5.34
C VAL A 162 2.89 16.26 -6.38
N PRO A 163 2.26 17.42 -6.20
CA PRO A 163 2.42 18.52 -7.11
C PRO A 163 3.81 19.14 -6.99
N ASN A 164 4.32 19.65 -8.11
CA ASN A 164 5.59 20.38 -8.16
C ASN A 164 6.82 19.59 -7.71
N PHE A 165 6.89 18.32 -8.11
CA PHE A 165 8.11 17.55 -7.94
C PHE A 165 9.24 18.15 -8.79
N ARG A 166 10.30 18.61 -8.15
CA ARG A 166 11.48 19.18 -8.78
C ARG A 166 12.69 18.28 -8.65
#